data_a42a3d01f9437c221244cc0613631d18
#
_entry.id   a42a3d01f9437c221244cc0613631d18
#
_cell.length_a   1.000
_cell.length_b   1.000
_cell.length_c   1.000
_cell.angle_alpha   90.00
_cell.angle_beta   90.00
_cell.angle_gamma   90.00
#
_symmetry.space_group_name_H-M   'P 1'
#
loop_
_entity.id
_entity.type
_entity.pdbx_description
1 polymer ?
#
loop_
_entity_poly.entity_id
_entity_poly.type
_entity_poly.pdbx_seq_one_letter_code
_entity_poly.pdbx_strand_id
1 'polypeptide(L)'
;MIRLAKLSEIEEIIAITRACAAKMISEKIYQWNEHYPNYQAFQKDVEREELYVLTAKGSNNGVIETIMGCITISSEKDTEYNAVDWLTEDGFQIYIHRVAIHPSFQHQGYAKQLMDYAESLAKEQGAISVRLDTFSANTRNQRFYENRNYTRLGNIYFPRQSDLCFYCYELVLK
;
A
#
# COMPACT_ATOMS: atom_id res chain seq x y z
N MET A 1 12.94 -10.92 -0.46
CA MET A 1 12.40 -11.31 0.87
C MET A 1 11.48 -10.19 1.38
N ILE A 2 10.40 -10.52 2.12
CA ILE A 2 9.53 -9.51 2.75
C ILE A 2 9.77 -9.59 4.26
N ARG A 3 9.93 -8.43 4.91
CA ARG A 3 10.15 -8.30 6.36
C ARG A 3 9.68 -6.95 6.87
N LEU A 4 9.55 -6.81 8.19
CA LEU A 4 9.29 -5.52 8.83
C LEU A 4 10.39 -4.50 8.48
N ALA A 5 9.99 -3.25 8.26
CA ALA A 5 10.88 -2.12 8.07
C ALA A 5 11.48 -1.67 9.40
N LYS A 6 12.64 -1.00 9.34
CA LYS A 6 13.30 -0.37 10.47
C LYS A 6 13.18 1.14 10.40
N LEU A 7 13.23 1.82 11.53
CA LEU A 7 13.25 3.30 11.57
C LEU A 7 14.36 3.89 10.72
N SER A 8 15.54 3.25 10.70
CA SER A 8 16.69 3.70 9.90
C SER A 8 16.50 3.59 8.39
N GLU A 9 15.44 2.90 7.92
CA GLU A 9 15.16 2.68 6.49
C GLU A 9 14.10 3.66 5.94
N ILE A 10 13.50 4.49 6.78
CA ILE A 10 12.41 5.40 6.39
C ILE A 10 12.83 6.34 5.27
N GLU A 11 14.04 6.91 5.31
CA GLU A 11 14.50 7.81 4.25
C GLU A 11 14.64 7.12 2.89
N GLU A 12 15.09 5.85 2.87
CA GLU A 12 15.16 5.05 1.66
C GLU A 12 13.75 4.74 1.12
N ILE A 13 12.81 4.41 2.02
CA ILE A 13 11.40 4.17 1.66
C ILE A 13 10.74 5.45 1.11
N ILE A 14 11.03 6.61 1.68
CA ILE A 14 10.56 7.90 1.17
C ILE A 14 11.12 8.17 -0.23
N ALA A 15 12.39 7.87 -0.48
CA ALA A 15 12.98 8.02 -1.80
C ALA A 15 12.23 7.16 -2.85
N ILE A 16 11.85 5.93 -2.48
CA ILE A 16 11.05 5.04 -3.34
C ILE A 16 9.66 5.64 -3.62
N THR A 17 8.96 6.10 -2.60
CA THR A 17 7.61 6.66 -2.78
C THR A 17 7.62 7.99 -3.54
N ARG A 18 8.65 8.81 -3.38
CA ARG A 18 8.86 10.02 -4.19
C ARG A 18 9.12 9.68 -5.67
N ALA A 19 9.93 8.65 -5.95
CA ALA A 19 10.13 8.18 -7.32
C ALA A 19 8.81 7.65 -7.93
N CYS A 20 7.99 6.95 -7.16
CA CYS A 20 6.66 6.52 -7.59
C CYS A 20 5.74 7.73 -7.85
N ALA A 21 5.72 8.72 -6.97
CA ALA A 21 4.92 9.94 -7.13
C ALA A 21 5.32 10.71 -8.38
N ALA A 22 6.61 10.91 -8.61
CA ALA A 22 7.12 11.59 -9.80
C ALA A 22 6.69 10.88 -11.10
N LYS A 23 6.77 9.55 -11.13
CA LYS A 23 6.29 8.76 -12.26
C LYS A 23 4.77 8.91 -12.46
N MET A 24 3.98 8.78 -11.41
CA MET A 24 2.52 8.95 -11.49
C MET A 24 2.15 10.35 -11.97
N ILE A 25 2.79 11.41 -11.46
CA ILE A 25 2.55 12.79 -11.89
C ILE A 25 2.87 12.97 -13.36
N SER A 26 3.95 12.37 -13.88
CA SER A 26 4.27 12.40 -15.32
C SER A 26 3.20 11.73 -16.19
N GLU A 27 2.44 10.80 -15.63
CA GLU A 27 1.29 10.11 -16.24
C GLU A 27 -0.05 10.80 -15.90
N LYS A 28 -0.02 12.02 -15.29
CA LYS A 28 -1.19 12.81 -14.85
C LYS A 28 -2.03 12.10 -13.77
N ILE A 29 -1.43 11.23 -12.98
CA ILE A 29 -2.03 10.56 -11.84
C ILE A 29 -1.54 11.25 -10.58
N TYR A 30 -2.40 12.04 -9.93
CA TYR A 30 -2.07 12.87 -8.77
C TYR A 30 -2.48 12.18 -7.45
N GLN A 31 -2.17 10.90 -7.32
CA GLN A 31 -2.47 10.09 -6.14
C GLN A 31 -1.59 10.46 -4.94
N TRP A 32 -0.29 10.68 -5.18
CA TRP A 32 0.70 11.12 -4.20
C TRP A 32 1.35 12.42 -4.67
N ASN A 33 1.88 13.18 -3.69
CA ASN A 33 2.54 14.45 -3.92
C ASN A 33 3.83 14.56 -3.07
N GLU A 34 4.48 15.72 -3.05
CA GLU A 34 5.71 15.95 -2.28
C GLU A 34 5.51 15.91 -0.75
N HIS A 35 4.26 16.05 -0.27
CA HIS A 35 3.92 16.09 1.15
C HIS A 35 3.39 14.75 1.67
N TYR A 36 2.98 13.83 0.79
CA TYR A 36 2.44 12.53 1.17
C TYR A 36 2.82 11.42 0.16
N PRO A 37 3.27 10.21 0.63
CA PRO A 37 3.57 9.85 2.03
C PRO A 37 4.78 10.60 2.58
N ASN A 38 4.80 10.85 3.90
CA ASN A 38 5.85 11.59 4.59
C ASN A 38 6.52 10.76 5.69
N TYR A 39 7.58 11.32 6.29
CA TYR A 39 8.35 10.65 7.35
C TYR A 39 7.47 10.24 8.53
N GLN A 40 6.59 11.14 9.00
CA GLN A 40 5.74 10.89 10.17
C GLN A 40 4.76 9.74 9.94
N ALA A 41 4.22 9.59 8.72
CA ALA A 41 3.35 8.49 8.38
C ALA A 41 4.11 7.15 8.46
N PHE A 42 5.30 7.07 7.86
CA PHE A 42 6.12 5.85 7.91
C PHE A 42 6.68 5.56 9.29
N GLN A 43 7.07 6.58 10.06
CA GLN A 43 7.49 6.40 11.44
C GLN A 43 6.41 5.73 12.27
N LYS A 44 5.17 6.23 12.18
CA LYS A 44 4.02 5.66 12.87
C LYS A 44 3.77 4.20 12.46
N ASP A 45 3.88 3.89 11.16
CA ASP A 45 3.71 2.54 10.66
C ASP A 45 4.82 1.59 11.17
N VAL A 46 6.07 2.05 11.27
CA VAL A 46 7.17 1.26 11.84
C VAL A 46 6.99 1.03 13.34
N GLU A 47 6.62 2.08 14.09
CA GLU A 47 6.38 1.99 15.53
C GLU A 47 5.24 1.02 15.88
N ARG A 48 4.29 0.81 14.96
CA ARG A 48 3.17 -0.14 15.07
C ARG A 48 3.47 -1.52 14.51
N GLU A 49 4.66 -1.74 13.95
CA GLU A 49 5.04 -2.99 13.25
C GLU A 49 4.12 -3.30 12.05
N GLU A 50 3.65 -2.25 11.36
CA GLU A 50 2.71 -2.33 10.23
C GLU A 50 3.40 -2.13 8.87
N LEU A 51 4.62 -1.58 8.83
CA LEU A 51 5.36 -1.33 7.59
C LEU A 51 6.27 -2.49 7.24
N TYR A 52 6.08 -3.03 6.05
CA TYR A 52 6.90 -4.11 5.48
C TYR A 52 7.66 -3.61 4.26
N VAL A 53 8.87 -4.13 4.07
CA VAL A 53 9.71 -3.89 2.90
C VAL A 53 9.94 -5.17 2.11
N LEU A 54 9.96 -5.03 0.79
CA LEU A 54 10.42 -6.07 -0.13
C LEU A 54 11.88 -5.80 -0.49
N THR A 55 12.75 -6.77 -0.20
CA THR A 55 14.19 -6.64 -0.41
C THR A 55 14.74 -7.68 -1.37
N ALA A 56 15.80 -7.31 -2.10
CA ALA A 56 16.68 -8.22 -2.83
C ALA A 56 18.03 -8.34 -2.13
N LYS A 57 18.63 -9.53 -2.19
CA LYS A 57 20.02 -9.72 -1.75
C LYS A 57 20.96 -9.11 -2.78
N GLY A 58 21.92 -8.30 -2.34
CA GLY A 58 23.00 -7.83 -3.19
C GLY A 58 23.88 -8.99 -3.69
N SER A 59 24.37 -8.87 -4.92
CA SER A 59 25.17 -9.92 -5.59
C SER A 59 26.58 -10.07 -5.05
N ASN A 60 27.05 -9.20 -4.16
CA ASN A 60 28.42 -9.20 -3.63
C ASN A 60 28.43 -9.67 -2.18
N ASN A 61 29.52 -10.33 -1.79
CA ASN A 61 29.78 -10.95 -0.48
C ASN A 61 29.71 -10.02 0.75
N GLY A 62 29.34 -8.76 0.62
CA GLY A 62 28.89 -7.87 1.67
C GLY A 62 27.40 -7.64 1.48
N VAL A 63 26.58 -8.30 2.29
CA VAL A 63 25.11 -8.31 2.20
C VAL A 63 24.54 -6.91 2.38
N ILE A 64 24.50 -6.12 1.33
CA ILE A 64 23.67 -4.91 1.27
C ILE A 64 22.35 -5.37 0.66
N GLU A 65 21.30 -5.44 1.48
CA GLU A 65 19.94 -5.61 0.99
C GLU A 65 19.52 -4.32 0.28
N THR A 66 18.94 -4.45 -0.90
CA THR A 66 18.30 -3.32 -1.61
C THR A 66 16.81 -3.37 -1.37
N ILE A 67 16.23 -2.29 -0.87
CA ILE A 67 14.78 -2.15 -0.74
C ILE A 67 14.20 -1.84 -2.12
N MET A 68 13.32 -2.72 -2.60
CA MET A 68 12.66 -2.58 -3.90
C MET A 68 11.27 -1.95 -3.80
N GLY A 69 10.64 -2.05 -2.64
CA GLY A 69 9.30 -1.54 -2.39
C GLY A 69 8.83 -1.74 -0.97
N CYS A 70 7.65 -1.23 -0.68
CA CYS A 70 7.04 -1.31 0.65
C CYS A 70 5.52 -1.48 0.57
N ILE A 71 4.95 -1.87 1.70
CA ILE A 71 3.50 -1.97 1.96
C ILE A 71 3.23 -1.74 3.44
N THR A 72 2.18 -0.97 3.76
CA THR A 72 1.65 -0.89 5.12
C THR A 72 0.46 -1.83 5.26
N ILE A 73 0.49 -2.69 6.27
CA ILE A 73 -0.55 -3.67 6.60
C ILE A 73 -1.03 -3.34 8.01
N SER A 74 -2.17 -2.67 8.13
CA SER A 74 -2.67 -2.10 9.38
C SER A 74 -3.99 -2.74 9.80
N SER A 75 -4.26 -2.80 11.09
CA SER A 75 -5.59 -3.08 11.64
C SER A 75 -6.38 -1.80 11.96
N GLU A 76 -5.80 -0.63 11.76
CA GLU A 76 -6.43 0.66 12.05
C GLU A 76 -7.20 1.17 10.84
N LYS A 77 -8.48 1.46 11.05
CA LYS A 77 -9.38 2.01 10.04
C LYS A 77 -9.23 3.53 9.95
N ASP A 78 -8.97 4.04 8.75
CA ASP A 78 -9.04 5.48 8.51
C ASP A 78 -10.47 6.01 8.70
N THR A 79 -10.59 7.23 9.22
CA THR A 79 -11.90 7.86 9.52
C THR A 79 -12.77 8.00 8.27
N GLU A 80 -12.15 8.26 7.12
CA GLU A 80 -12.80 8.39 5.82
C GLU A 80 -13.54 7.12 5.41
N TYR A 81 -13.09 5.96 5.85
CA TYR A 81 -13.70 4.66 5.55
C TYR A 81 -15.06 4.46 6.24
N ASN A 82 -15.42 5.29 7.23
CA ASN A 82 -16.73 5.24 7.88
C ASN A 82 -17.91 5.60 6.95
N ALA A 83 -17.62 6.28 5.83
CA ALA A 83 -18.64 6.67 4.84
C ALA A 83 -18.93 5.58 3.80
N VAL A 84 -18.27 4.44 3.88
CA VAL A 84 -18.37 3.37 2.87
C VAL A 84 -19.25 2.23 3.36
N ASP A 85 -20.19 1.80 2.54
CA ASP A 85 -20.98 0.59 2.76
C ASP A 85 -20.13 -0.63 2.35
N TRP A 86 -19.45 -1.22 3.34
CA TRP A 86 -18.60 -2.37 3.15
C TRP A 86 -19.39 -3.67 2.97
N LEU A 87 -18.77 -4.69 2.33
CA LEU A 87 -19.40 -6.03 2.16
C LEU A 87 -19.50 -6.80 3.47
N THR A 88 -18.58 -6.55 4.40
CA THR A 88 -18.56 -7.18 5.71
C THR A 88 -18.80 -6.15 6.81
N GLU A 89 -19.49 -6.56 7.88
CA GLU A 89 -19.62 -5.73 9.08
C GLU A 89 -18.25 -5.43 9.69
N ASP A 90 -18.16 -4.31 10.44
CA ASP A 90 -16.94 -3.96 11.15
C ASP A 90 -16.60 -5.02 12.21
N GLY A 91 -15.36 -5.41 12.24
CA GLY A 91 -14.81 -6.41 13.14
C GLY A 91 -13.28 -6.37 13.03
N PHE A 92 -12.64 -7.52 12.85
CA PHE A 92 -11.20 -7.54 12.58
C PHE A 92 -10.93 -7.55 11.07
N GLN A 93 -10.65 -6.39 10.51
CA GLN A 93 -10.23 -6.18 9.12
C GLN A 93 -8.77 -5.76 9.05
N ILE A 94 -8.13 -6.07 7.94
CA ILE A 94 -6.82 -5.52 7.57
C ILE A 94 -7.01 -4.43 6.52
N TYR A 95 -6.30 -3.32 6.70
CA TYR A 95 -6.27 -2.16 5.81
C TYR A 95 -4.90 -2.07 5.16
N ILE A 96 -4.88 -2.02 3.82
CA ILE A 96 -3.65 -1.90 3.04
C ILE A 96 -3.43 -0.46 2.62
N HIS A 97 -2.27 0.07 2.95
CA HIS A 97 -1.87 1.42 2.59
C HIS A 97 -0.49 1.44 1.95
N ARG A 98 -0.19 2.50 1.20
CA ARG A 98 1.16 2.85 0.74
C ARG A 98 1.93 1.73 0.03
N VAL A 99 1.22 0.95 -0.82
CA VAL A 99 1.88 -0.05 -1.68
C VAL A 99 2.74 0.67 -2.72
N ALA A 100 4.04 0.47 -2.66
CA ALA A 100 5.00 1.09 -3.57
C ALA A 100 6.05 0.10 -4.03
N ILE A 101 6.34 0.11 -5.33
CA ILE A 101 7.51 -0.54 -5.94
C ILE A 101 8.29 0.53 -6.68
N HIS A 102 9.58 0.65 -6.38
CA HIS A 102 10.47 1.59 -7.06
C HIS A 102 10.34 1.42 -8.58
N PRO A 103 10.26 2.51 -9.38
CA PRO A 103 10.03 2.42 -10.83
C PRO A 103 10.94 1.46 -11.59
N SER A 104 12.20 1.33 -11.18
CA SER A 104 13.16 0.40 -11.80
C SER A 104 12.84 -1.08 -11.59
N PHE A 105 11.98 -1.40 -10.63
CA PHE A 105 11.56 -2.78 -10.31
C PHE A 105 10.10 -3.05 -10.63
N GLN A 106 9.37 -2.09 -11.20
CA GLN A 106 7.98 -2.30 -11.62
C GLN A 106 7.87 -3.30 -12.78
N HIS A 107 6.67 -3.82 -13.01
CA HIS A 107 6.34 -4.79 -14.08
C HIS A 107 7.04 -6.16 -13.96
N GLN A 108 7.61 -6.50 -12.80
CA GLN A 108 8.29 -7.75 -12.50
C GLN A 108 7.53 -8.64 -11.50
N GLY A 109 6.26 -8.30 -11.21
CA GLY A 109 5.42 -9.07 -10.30
C GLY A 109 5.60 -8.74 -8.81
N TYR A 110 6.45 -7.78 -8.45
CA TYR A 110 6.74 -7.48 -7.04
C TYR A 110 5.56 -6.88 -6.25
N ALA A 111 4.72 -6.08 -6.89
CA ALA A 111 3.47 -5.62 -6.26
C ALA A 111 2.54 -6.80 -5.95
N LYS A 112 2.48 -7.80 -6.85
CA LYS A 112 1.73 -9.03 -6.60
C LYS A 112 2.28 -9.77 -5.38
N GLN A 113 3.62 -9.90 -5.25
CA GLN A 113 4.23 -10.56 -4.10
C GLN A 113 3.91 -9.87 -2.77
N LEU A 114 3.92 -8.52 -2.73
CA LEU A 114 3.53 -7.77 -1.54
C LEU A 114 2.06 -8.00 -1.17
N MET A 115 1.17 -7.98 -2.15
CA MET A 115 -0.25 -8.22 -1.88
C MET A 115 -0.54 -9.68 -1.49
N ASP A 116 0.11 -10.66 -2.14
CA ASP A 116 -0.01 -12.08 -1.76
C ASP A 116 0.42 -12.28 -0.29
N TYR A 117 1.51 -11.63 0.12
CA TYR A 117 1.97 -11.67 1.51
C TYR A 117 0.94 -11.04 2.47
N ALA A 118 0.43 -9.85 2.15
CA ALA A 118 -0.54 -9.15 2.98
C ALA A 118 -1.84 -9.92 3.16
N GLU A 119 -2.36 -10.51 2.07
CA GLU A 119 -3.58 -11.31 2.09
C GLU A 119 -3.38 -12.63 2.86
N SER A 120 -2.21 -13.26 2.74
CA SER A 120 -1.87 -14.45 3.53
C SER A 120 -1.76 -14.13 5.01
N LEU A 121 -1.07 -13.05 5.36
CA LEU A 121 -0.93 -12.59 6.75
C LEU A 121 -2.31 -12.25 7.36
N ALA A 122 -3.18 -11.57 6.61
CA ALA A 122 -4.54 -11.26 7.04
C ALA A 122 -5.34 -12.54 7.36
N LYS A 123 -5.26 -13.56 6.50
CA LYS A 123 -5.89 -14.87 6.73
C LYS A 123 -5.32 -15.58 7.96
N GLU A 124 -4.01 -15.62 8.11
CA GLU A 124 -3.33 -16.25 9.25
C GLU A 124 -3.71 -15.60 10.57
N GLN A 125 -3.94 -14.28 10.57
CA GLN A 125 -4.40 -13.53 11.73
C GLN A 125 -5.91 -13.66 11.99
N GLY A 126 -6.68 -14.28 11.09
CA GLY A 126 -8.12 -14.45 11.23
C GLY A 126 -8.93 -13.20 10.86
N ALA A 127 -8.41 -12.33 10.01
CA ALA A 127 -9.14 -11.17 9.53
C ALA A 127 -10.35 -11.59 8.67
N ILE A 128 -11.44 -10.82 8.77
CA ILE A 128 -12.70 -11.05 8.03
C ILE A 128 -12.52 -10.65 6.57
N SER A 129 -11.84 -9.53 6.33
CA SER A 129 -11.60 -8.99 5.00
C SER A 129 -10.34 -8.13 4.95
N VAL A 130 -9.89 -7.86 3.73
CA VAL A 130 -8.86 -6.86 3.44
C VAL A 130 -9.50 -5.70 2.71
N ARG A 131 -9.28 -4.49 3.20
CA ARG A 131 -9.82 -3.24 2.66
C ARG A 131 -8.70 -2.31 2.20
N LEU A 132 -8.92 -1.58 1.15
CA LEU A 132 -7.97 -0.59 0.62
C LEU A 132 -8.68 0.46 -0.21
N ASP A 133 -7.94 1.51 -0.58
CA ASP A 133 -8.39 2.49 -1.53
C ASP A 133 -7.35 2.73 -2.63
N THR A 134 -7.79 3.27 -3.75
CA THR A 134 -6.91 3.75 -4.81
C THR A 134 -7.52 4.93 -5.54
N PHE A 135 -6.66 5.78 -6.06
CA PHE A 135 -7.04 7.00 -6.75
C PHE A 135 -7.92 6.73 -7.98
N SER A 136 -9.01 7.48 -8.12
CA SER A 136 -10.01 7.25 -9.18
C SER A 136 -9.47 7.42 -10.61
N ALA A 137 -8.39 8.18 -10.81
CA ALA A 137 -7.72 8.30 -12.10
C ALA A 137 -6.63 7.24 -12.33
N ASN A 138 -6.34 6.37 -11.35
CA ASN A 138 -5.34 5.30 -11.48
C ASN A 138 -5.98 4.00 -11.97
N THR A 139 -6.34 3.94 -13.24
CA THR A 139 -7.03 2.79 -13.85
C THR A 139 -6.19 1.51 -13.83
N ARG A 140 -4.85 1.63 -13.80
CA ARG A 140 -3.95 0.49 -13.67
C ARG A 140 -4.11 -0.21 -12.32
N ASN A 141 -4.14 0.56 -11.23
CA ASN A 141 -4.34 0.02 -9.88
C ASN A 141 -5.74 -0.57 -9.72
N GLN A 142 -6.77 0.07 -10.28
CA GLN A 142 -8.14 -0.48 -10.26
C GLN A 142 -8.17 -1.87 -10.86
N ARG A 143 -7.67 -2.05 -12.08
CA ARG A 143 -7.58 -3.37 -12.74
C ARG A 143 -6.74 -4.37 -11.95
N PHE A 144 -5.67 -3.90 -11.31
CA PHE A 144 -4.82 -4.76 -10.49
C PHE A 144 -5.58 -5.34 -9.31
N TYR A 145 -6.36 -4.54 -8.58
CA TYR A 145 -7.16 -5.01 -7.45
C TYR A 145 -8.38 -5.83 -7.91
N GLU A 146 -9.09 -5.41 -8.95
CA GLU A 146 -10.21 -6.16 -9.51
C GLU A 146 -9.78 -7.56 -10.00
N ASN A 147 -8.63 -7.69 -10.65
CA ASN A 147 -8.06 -8.98 -11.05
C ASN A 147 -7.65 -9.86 -9.86
N ARG A 148 -7.56 -9.30 -8.66
CA ARG A 148 -7.33 -10.00 -7.40
C ARG A 148 -8.63 -10.31 -6.63
N ASN A 149 -9.78 -10.15 -7.28
CA ASN A 149 -11.12 -10.35 -6.73
C ASN A 149 -11.53 -9.35 -5.64
N TYR A 150 -10.88 -8.19 -5.56
CA TYR A 150 -11.41 -7.09 -4.76
C TYR A 150 -12.64 -6.52 -5.43
N THR A 151 -13.69 -6.30 -4.66
CA THR A 151 -14.92 -5.65 -5.12
C THR A 151 -14.81 -4.15 -4.87
N ARG A 152 -15.02 -3.36 -5.92
CA ARG A 152 -15.13 -1.91 -5.81
C ARG A 152 -16.43 -1.52 -5.14
N LEU A 153 -16.34 -0.60 -4.16
CA LEU A 153 -17.45 -0.11 -3.36
C LEU A 153 -17.57 1.43 -3.46
N GLY A 154 -17.71 2.10 -2.32
CA GLY A 154 -17.89 3.54 -2.25
C GLY A 154 -16.65 4.36 -2.61
N ASN A 155 -16.83 5.67 -2.53
CA ASN A 155 -15.81 6.66 -2.79
C ASN A 155 -15.49 7.41 -1.50
N ILE A 156 -14.20 7.73 -1.31
CA ILE A 156 -13.73 8.60 -0.23
C ILE A 156 -12.91 9.75 -0.80
N TYR A 157 -12.62 10.75 0.02
CA TYR A 157 -11.89 11.94 -0.38
C TYR A 157 -10.78 12.23 0.62
N PHE A 158 -9.59 12.49 0.09
CA PHE A 158 -8.45 13.01 0.84
C PHE A 158 -8.08 14.40 0.32
N PRO A 159 -8.71 15.49 0.81
CA PRO A 159 -8.56 16.83 0.24
C PRO A 159 -7.12 17.35 0.25
N ARG A 160 -6.26 16.82 1.14
CA ARG A 160 -4.83 17.17 1.18
C ARG A 160 -4.00 16.49 0.07
N GLN A 161 -4.56 15.49 -0.60
CA GLN A 161 -3.89 14.75 -1.67
C GLN A 161 -4.43 15.14 -3.05
N SER A 162 -5.76 15.20 -3.21
CA SER A 162 -6.40 15.52 -4.48
C SER A 162 -7.85 15.96 -4.30
N ASP A 163 -8.37 16.73 -5.26
CA ASP A 163 -9.78 17.06 -5.39
C ASP A 163 -10.62 15.89 -5.95
N LEU A 164 -9.98 14.90 -6.56
CA LEU A 164 -10.64 13.70 -7.05
C LEU A 164 -10.78 12.66 -5.94
N CYS A 165 -11.81 11.82 -6.06
CA CYS A 165 -12.07 10.77 -5.09
C CYS A 165 -11.09 9.59 -5.22
N PHE A 166 -11.09 8.77 -4.18
CA PHE A 166 -10.46 7.46 -4.14
C PHE A 166 -11.55 6.40 -4.09
N TYR A 167 -11.39 5.33 -4.85
CA TYR A 167 -12.29 4.19 -4.86
C TYR A 167 -11.88 3.19 -3.80
N CYS A 168 -12.83 2.80 -2.95
CA CYS A 168 -12.63 1.78 -1.92
C CYS A 168 -12.89 0.39 -2.48
N TYR A 169 -12.10 -0.56 -2.00
CA TYR A 169 -12.13 -1.95 -2.40
C TYR A 169 -12.10 -2.88 -1.19
N GLU A 170 -12.82 -3.99 -1.26
CA GLU A 170 -12.82 -5.02 -0.23
C GLU A 170 -12.65 -6.41 -0.84
N LEU A 171 -11.79 -7.22 -0.22
CA LEU A 171 -11.65 -8.65 -0.44
C LEU A 171 -12.11 -9.40 0.80
N VAL A 172 -13.22 -10.10 0.70
CA VAL A 172 -13.71 -10.97 1.78
C VAL A 172 -12.84 -12.22 1.84
N LEU A 173 -12.29 -12.50 3.01
CA LEU A 173 -11.45 -13.67 3.24
C LEU A 173 -12.33 -14.87 3.62
N LYS A 174 -12.02 -16.03 3.05
CA LYS A 174 -12.69 -17.31 3.32
C LYS A 174 -11.77 -18.23 4.09
#